data_7505a7f3f7730346a8dbe4b3d955eff9
#
_entry.id   7505a7f3f7730346a8dbe4b3d955eff9
#
_cell.length_a   1.000
_cell.length_b   1.000
_cell.length_c   1.000
_cell.angle_alpha   90.00
_cell.angle_beta   90.00
_cell.angle_gamma   90.00
#
_symmetry.space_group_name_H-M   'P 1'
#
loop_
_entity.id
_entity.type
_entity.pdbx_description
1 polymer ?
#
loop_
_entity_poly.entity_id
_entity_poly.type
_entity_poly.pdbx_seq_one_letter_code
_entity_poly.pdbx_strand_id
1 'polypeptide(L)'
;MAEGQGRKETGRKERSRLDLLLVEQGHAASREQARRLIMAGEVRVESQVADKPGRLVPRGAQVEVVARPRYASRGGLKLEAALERFDVEVQGMVVADFGASTGGFTDCLLRAGAARVYALDVGYGQLAWDLRQDPRVVVMERTNVRHLQSLPEP
;
A
#
# COMPACT_ATOMS: atom_id res chain seq x y z
N MET A 1 38.00 0.67 -52.74
CA MET A 1 36.61 0.74 -52.27
C MET A 1 36.42 -0.30 -51.21
N ALA A 2 36.38 0.08 -49.99
CA ALA A 2 36.12 -0.82 -48.87
C ALA A 2 34.91 -0.24 -48.08
N GLU A 3 33.80 -0.89 -48.26
CA GLU A 3 32.55 -0.56 -47.54
C GLU A 3 32.67 -0.95 -46.07
N GLY A 4 32.63 0.06 -45.20
CA GLY A 4 32.55 -0.13 -43.77
C GLY A 4 31.17 -0.61 -43.35
N GLN A 5 31.07 -1.88 -42.98
CA GLN A 5 29.86 -2.41 -42.35
C GLN A 5 29.75 -1.85 -40.92
N GLY A 6 28.83 -0.87 -40.78
CA GLY A 6 28.40 -0.37 -39.48
C GLY A 6 27.76 -1.49 -38.66
N ARG A 7 28.47 -1.99 -37.65
CA ARG A 7 27.88 -2.82 -36.59
C ARG A 7 26.83 -2.01 -35.86
N LYS A 8 25.57 -2.33 -36.11
CA LYS A 8 24.47 -1.94 -35.22
C LYS A 8 24.69 -2.66 -33.90
N GLU A 9 25.26 -1.97 -32.91
CA GLU A 9 25.17 -2.38 -31.51
C GLU A 9 23.71 -2.33 -31.07
N THR A 10 23.01 -3.44 -31.17
CA THR A 10 21.75 -3.67 -30.45
C THR A 10 22.08 -3.76 -28.97
N GLY A 11 22.15 -2.63 -28.30
CA GLY A 11 22.34 -2.54 -26.87
C GLY A 11 21.20 -3.26 -26.15
N ARG A 12 21.37 -4.54 -25.89
CA ARG A 12 20.55 -5.32 -24.97
C ARG A 12 20.78 -4.69 -23.60
N LYS A 13 19.88 -3.79 -23.18
CA LYS A 13 19.97 -3.13 -21.87
C LYS A 13 20.17 -4.23 -20.83
N GLU A 14 21.33 -4.24 -20.22
CA GLU A 14 21.69 -5.20 -19.18
C GLU A 14 20.63 -5.19 -18.10
N ARG A 15 20.04 -6.35 -17.78
CA ARG A 15 19.01 -6.50 -16.77
C ARG A 15 19.62 -7.07 -15.50
N SER A 16 19.22 -6.57 -14.37
CA SER A 16 19.60 -7.06 -13.04
C SER A 16 18.37 -7.47 -12.26
N ARG A 17 18.56 -8.34 -11.29
CA ARG A 17 17.51 -8.62 -10.31
C ARG A 17 17.30 -7.38 -9.45
N LEU A 18 16.06 -7.09 -9.11
CA LEU A 18 15.70 -5.91 -8.31
C LEU A 18 16.39 -5.91 -6.94
N ASP A 19 16.46 -7.07 -6.27
CA ASP A 19 17.14 -7.19 -4.96
C ASP A 19 18.64 -6.89 -5.05
N LEU A 20 19.29 -7.20 -6.15
CA LEU A 20 20.70 -6.85 -6.38
C LEU A 20 20.86 -5.39 -6.78
N LEU A 21 19.99 -4.88 -7.63
CA LEU A 21 20.03 -3.49 -8.09
C LEU A 21 19.89 -2.50 -6.95
N LEU A 22 19.00 -2.77 -5.96
CA LEU A 22 18.87 -1.94 -4.77
C LEU A 22 20.18 -1.82 -3.98
N VAL A 23 20.93 -2.90 -3.86
CA VAL A 23 22.24 -2.89 -3.19
C VAL A 23 23.28 -2.14 -4.03
N GLU A 24 23.32 -2.40 -5.34
CA GLU A 24 24.22 -1.73 -6.28
C GLU A 24 24.01 -0.20 -6.30
N GLN A 25 22.77 0.25 -6.20
CA GLN A 25 22.41 1.68 -6.18
C GLN A 25 22.48 2.31 -4.78
N GLY A 26 22.84 1.55 -3.74
CA GLY A 26 22.99 2.06 -2.36
C GLY A 26 21.67 2.27 -1.62
N HIS A 27 20.56 1.79 -2.15
CA HIS A 27 19.24 1.85 -1.48
C HIS A 27 19.08 0.83 -0.34
N ALA A 28 19.92 -0.18 -0.30
CA ALA A 28 19.95 -1.18 0.77
C ALA A 28 21.39 -1.58 1.08
N ALA A 29 21.70 -1.80 2.36
CA ALA A 29 23.03 -2.21 2.80
C ALA A 29 23.31 -3.70 2.51
N SER A 30 22.27 -4.51 2.32
CA SER A 30 22.38 -5.93 2.02
C SER A 30 21.23 -6.43 1.14
N ARG A 31 21.46 -7.56 0.46
CA ARG A 31 20.43 -8.21 -0.34
C ARG A 31 19.22 -8.64 0.51
N GLU A 32 19.44 -9.04 1.75
CA GLU A 32 18.38 -9.41 2.66
C GLU A 32 17.50 -8.20 3.01
N GLN A 33 18.12 -7.06 3.30
CA GLN A 33 17.40 -5.80 3.52
C GLN A 33 16.62 -5.39 2.26
N ALA A 34 17.23 -5.48 1.08
CA ALA A 34 16.55 -5.20 -0.19
C ALA A 34 15.31 -6.06 -0.38
N ARG A 35 15.40 -7.36 -0.10
CA ARG A 35 14.26 -8.28 -0.17
C ARG A 35 13.15 -7.89 0.80
N ARG A 36 13.46 -7.50 2.03
CA ARG A 36 12.47 -7.05 3.02
C ARG A 36 11.74 -5.80 2.53
N LEU A 37 12.46 -4.78 2.04
CA LEU A 37 11.89 -3.56 1.48
C LEU A 37 10.95 -3.84 0.29
N ILE A 38 11.37 -4.71 -0.64
CA ILE A 38 10.56 -5.08 -1.80
C ILE A 38 9.29 -5.83 -1.35
N MET A 39 9.42 -6.81 -0.49
CA MET A 39 8.28 -7.60 0.00
C MET A 39 7.32 -6.77 0.85
N ALA A 40 7.82 -5.72 1.52
CA ALA A 40 7.00 -4.75 2.23
C ALA A 40 6.26 -3.75 1.31
N GLY A 41 6.52 -3.78 -0.01
CA GLY A 41 5.93 -2.84 -0.96
C GLY A 41 6.49 -1.41 -0.88
N GLU A 42 7.68 -1.26 -0.30
CA GLU A 42 8.37 0.02 -0.10
C GLU A 42 9.25 0.42 -1.29
N VAL A 43 9.29 -0.41 -2.34
CA VAL A 43 10.13 -0.17 -3.52
C VAL A 43 9.26 0.15 -4.73
N ARG A 44 9.63 1.19 -5.45
CA ARG A 44 9.06 1.54 -6.76
C ARG A 44 10.12 1.44 -7.84
N VAL A 45 9.71 0.92 -8.98
CA VAL A 45 10.49 0.91 -10.22
C VAL A 45 9.69 1.64 -11.27
N GLU A 46 10.23 2.71 -11.84
CA GLU A 46 9.52 3.59 -12.79
C GLU A 46 8.15 4.03 -12.22
N SER A 47 8.14 4.48 -10.96
CA SER A 47 6.95 4.91 -10.19
C SER A 47 5.92 3.82 -9.87
N GLN A 48 6.13 2.57 -10.26
CA GLN A 48 5.26 1.43 -9.96
C GLN A 48 5.79 0.62 -8.79
N VAL A 49 4.91 0.22 -7.87
CA VAL A 49 5.27 -0.66 -6.75
C VAL A 49 5.80 -2.00 -7.28
N ALA A 50 6.90 -2.43 -6.72
CA ALA A 50 7.52 -3.72 -7.02
C ALA A 50 7.55 -4.60 -5.76
N ASP A 51 6.94 -5.77 -5.84
CA ASP A 51 6.75 -6.70 -4.73
C ASP A 51 7.56 -8.01 -4.86
N LYS A 52 8.24 -8.19 -6.02
CA LYS A 52 9.00 -9.42 -6.31
C LYS A 52 10.50 -9.15 -6.34
N PRO A 53 11.27 -9.61 -5.34
CA PRO A 53 12.73 -9.39 -5.27
C PRO A 53 13.51 -9.92 -6.48
N GLY A 54 13.03 -11.02 -7.06
CA GLY A 54 13.66 -11.63 -8.24
C GLY A 54 13.28 -11.00 -9.58
N ARG A 55 12.42 -9.96 -9.60
CA ARG A 55 12.03 -9.28 -10.84
C ARG A 55 13.26 -8.75 -11.58
N LEU A 56 13.36 -9.07 -12.85
CA LEU A 56 14.41 -8.52 -13.72
C LEU A 56 14.01 -7.13 -14.19
N VAL A 57 14.88 -6.15 -13.93
CA VAL A 57 14.70 -4.75 -14.31
C VAL A 57 15.94 -4.27 -15.08
N PRO A 58 15.82 -3.26 -15.97
CA PRO A 58 16.98 -2.65 -16.59
C PRO A 58 17.92 -2.06 -15.51
N ARG A 59 19.24 -2.21 -15.63
CA ARG A 59 20.20 -1.63 -14.66
C ARG A 59 20.08 -0.13 -14.52
N GLY A 60 19.65 0.56 -15.56
CA GLY A 60 19.40 2.01 -15.55
C GLY A 60 17.98 2.39 -15.13
N ALA A 61 17.16 1.46 -14.62
CA ALA A 61 15.81 1.78 -14.15
C ALA A 61 15.87 2.70 -12.94
N GLN A 62 14.94 3.66 -12.90
CA GLN A 62 14.76 4.51 -11.73
C GLN A 62 14.12 3.68 -10.61
N VAL A 63 14.87 3.49 -9.53
CA VAL A 63 14.42 2.76 -8.35
C VAL A 63 14.34 3.72 -7.17
N GLU A 64 13.23 3.71 -6.48
CA GLU A 64 12.99 4.53 -5.30
C GLU A 64 12.57 3.64 -4.13
N VAL A 65 13.11 3.91 -2.94
CA VAL A 65 12.61 3.35 -1.69
C VAL A 65 11.73 4.40 -1.04
N VAL A 66 10.45 4.10 -0.95
CA VAL A 66 9.45 4.98 -0.34
C VAL A 66 8.98 4.33 0.96
N ALA A 67 8.85 5.14 2.01
CA ALA A 67 8.28 4.63 3.26
C ALA A 67 6.88 4.04 2.99
N ARG A 68 6.60 2.90 3.62
CA ARG A 68 5.26 2.31 3.53
C ARG A 68 4.23 3.35 3.97
N PRO A 69 3.15 3.54 3.23
CA PRO A 69 2.09 4.43 3.68
C PRO A 69 1.66 4.04 5.09
N ARG A 70 1.54 5.01 5.99
CA ARG A 70 1.16 4.77 7.39
C ARG A 70 -0.19 4.08 7.52
N TYR A 71 -1.10 4.39 6.60
CA TYR A 71 -2.45 3.86 6.52
C TYR A 71 -2.73 3.24 5.15
N ALA A 72 -3.77 2.42 5.04
CA ALA A 72 -4.21 1.77 3.81
C ALA A 72 -4.48 2.76 2.65
N SER A 73 -4.73 4.04 2.97
CA SER A 73 -4.76 5.14 2.02
C SER A 73 -4.44 6.48 2.71
N ARG A 74 -4.23 7.53 1.90
CA ARG A 74 -4.05 8.91 2.39
C ARG A 74 -5.23 9.43 3.22
N GLY A 75 -6.41 8.81 3.10
CA GLY A 75 -7.57 9.11 3.92
C GLY A 75 -7.28 8.97 5.41
N GLY A 76 -6.52 7.95 5.82
CA GLY A 76 -6.15 7.74 7.22
C GLY A 76 -5.43 8.93 7.86
N LEU A 77 -4.54 9.61 7.13
CA LEU A 77 -3.88 10.83 7.61
C LEU A 77 -4.87 11.98 7.86
N LYS A 78 -5.93 12.07 7.04
CA LYS A 78 -6.97 13.11 7.22
C LYS A 78 -7.78 12.85 8.47
N LEU A 79 -8.16 11.59 8.71
CA LEU A 79 -8.91 11.22 9.89
C LEU A 79 -8.06 11.38 11.16
N GLU A 80 -6.80 10.97 11.14
CA GLU A 80 -5.86 11.17 12.24
C GLU A 80 -5.80 12.65 12.66
N ALA A 81 -5.57 13.53 11.69
CA ALA A 81 -5.54 14.99 11.94
C ALA A 81 -6.88 15.51 12.48
N ALA A 82 -8.01 14.95 12.07
CA ALA A 82 -9.32 15.32 12.58
C ALA A 82 -9.53 14.84 14.02
N LEU A 83 -9.18 13.60 14.34
CA LEU A 83 -9.27 13.06 15.71
C LEU A 83 -8.43 13.89 16.68
N GLU A 84 -7.20 14.22 16.30
CA GLU A 84 -6.31 15.07 17.09
C GLU A 84 -6.86 16.51 17.23
N ARG A 85 -7.30 17.11 16.12
CA ARG A 85 -7.76 18.49 16.09
C ARG A 85 -9.02 18.73 16.91
N PHE A 86 -9.92 17.77 16.94
CA PHE A 86 -11.22 17.85 17.61
C PHE A 86 -11.26 17.09 18.94
N ASP A 87 -10.13 16.55 19.38
CA ASP A 87 -9.99 15.78 20.63
C ASP A 87 -11.01 14.64 20.73
N VAL A 88 -11.13 13.86 19.64
CA VAL A 88 -12.07 12.75 19.57
C VAL A 88 -11.35 11.46 19.94
N GLU A 89 -11.72 10.86 21.06
CA GLU A 89 -11.25 9.56 21.49
C GLU A 89 -12.14 8.45 20.96
N VAL A 90 -11.52 7.45 20.31
CA VAL A 90 -12.22 6.27 19.78
C VAL A 90 -11.76 4.97 20.47
N GLN A 91 -10.91 5.09 21.48
CA GLN A 91 -10.39 3.96 22.24
C GLN A 91 -11.52 3.12 22.84
N GLY A 92 -11.57 1.82 22.49
CA GLY A 92 -12.58 0.89 22.98
C GLY A 92 -13.98 1.05 22.38
N MET A 93 -14.16 2.00 21.45
CA MET A 93 -15.47 2.24 20.83
C MET A 93 -15.78 1.29 19.69
N VAL A 94 -17.06 1.04 19.46
CA VAL A 94 -17.59 0.46 18.22
C VAL A 94 -17.92 1.60 17.27
N VAL A 95 -17.31 1.61 16.10
CA VAL A 95 -17.39 2.71 15.13
C VAL A 95 -17.79 2.23 13.74
N ALA A 96 -18.32 3.12 12.92
CA ALA A 96 -18.67 2.83 11.53
C ALA A 96 -17.92 3.77 10.57
N ASP A 97 -17.33 3.17 9.53
CA ASP A 97 -16.68 3.84 8.42
C ASP A 97 -17.60 3.75 7.19
N PHE A 98 -18.29 4.85 6.88
CA PHE A 98 -19.22 4.94 5.76
C PHE A 98 -18.47 5.38 4.49
N GLY A 99 -18.38 4.47 3.51
CA GLY A 99 -17.59 4.66 2.32
C GLY A 99 -16.12 4.25 2.56
N ALA A 100 -15.93 3.10 3.18
CA ALA A 100 -14.62 2.62 3.60
C ALA A 100 -13.58 2.52 2.46
N SER A 101 -14.03 2.21 1.23
CA SER A 101 -13.17 2.08 0.05
C SER A 101 -11.97 1.17 0.34
N THR A 102 -10.74 1.66 0.20
CA THR A 102 -9.51 0.90 0.52
C THR A 102 -9.24 0.75 2.02
N GLY A 103 -9.98 1.46 2.88
CA GLY A 103 -9.91 1.30 4.33
C GLY A 103 -8.98 2.29 5.05
N GLY A 104 -8.71 3.45 4.46
CA GLY A 104 -7.85 4.45 5.11
C GLY A 104 -8.38 4.92 6.46
N PHE A 105 -9.68 5.18 6.57
CA PHE A 105 -10.32 5.55 7.84
C PHE A 105 -10.39 4.35 8.78
N THR A 106 -10.80 3.19 8.28
CA THR A 106 -10.84 1.94 9.04
C THR A 106 -9.48 1.65 9.72
N ASP A 107 -8.36 1.72 8.98
CA ASP A 107 -7.00 1.51 9.50
C ASP A 107 -6.64 2.54 10.58
N CYS A 108 -6.99 3.81 10.37
CA CYS A 108 -6.78 4.87 11.35
C CYS A 108 -7.55 4.61 12.65
N LEU A 109 -8.82 4.26 12.56
CA LEU A 109 -9.69 3.95 13.71
C LEU A 109 -9.16 2.76 14.52
N LEU A 110 -8.72 1.70 13.84
CA LEU A 110 -8.14 0.53 14.50
C LEU A 110 -6.84 0.87 15.24
N ARG A 111 -5.98 1.71 14.66
CA ARG A 111 -4.74 2.17 15.28
C ARG A 111 -4.99 3.15 16.43
N ALA A 112 -6.07 3.92 16.35
CA ALA A 112 -6.54 4.76 17.44
C ALA A 112 -7.23 3.97 18.57
N GLY A 113 -7.32 2.64 18.45
CA GLY A 113 -7.77 1.75 19.50
C GLY A 113 -9.26 1.42 19.48
N ALA A 114 -9.97 1.63 18.37
CA ALA A 114 -11.36 1.20 18.25
C ALA A 114 -11.47 -0.32 18.52
N ALA A 115 -12.48 -0.70 19.30
CA ALA A 115 -12.75 -2.10 19.63
C ALA A 115 -13.30 -2.85 18.43
N ARG A 116 -14.10 -2.17 17.60
CA ARG A 116 -14.68 -2.71 16.36
C ARG A 116 -14.94 -1.60 15.35
N VAL A 117 -14.72 -1.93 14.08
CA VAL A 117 -15.01 -1.04 12.95
C VAL A 117 -15.92 -1.73 11.96
N TYR A 118 -17.10 -1.19 11.74
CA TYR A 118 -17.98 -1.56 10.64
C TYR A 118 -17.53 -0.80 9.39
N ALA A 119 -16.92 -1.49 8.44
CA ALA A 119 -16.46 -0.92 7.18
C ALA A 119 -17.53 -1.14 6.09
N LEU A 120 -18.32 -0.08 5.83
CA LEU A 120 -19.42 -0.12 4.87
C LEU A 120 -19.03 0.54 3.56
N ASP A 121 -19.33 -0.12 2.44
CA ASP A 121 -19.14 0.46 1.11
C ASP A 121 -20.19 -0.06 0.13
N VAL A 122 -20.56 0.77 -0.86
CA VAL A 122 -21.41 0.34 -1.99
C VAL A 122 -20.64 -0.54 -2.98
N GLY A 123 -19.32 -0.42 -3.01
CA GLY A 123 -18.41 -1.22 -3.81
C GLY A 123 -18.20 -2.63 -3.27
N TYR A 124 -17.34 -3.37 -3.94
CA TYR A 124 -16.96 -4.73 -3.58
C TYR A 124 -15.47 -4.97 -3.80
N GLY A 125 -14.80 -5.68 -2.86
CA GLY A 125 -13.42 -6.10 -3.00
C GLY A 125 -12.39 -4.97 -2.93
N GLN A 126 -12.78 -3.77 -2.46
CA GLN A 126 -11.87 -2.60 -2.41
C GLN A 126 -11.05 -2.54 -1.13
N LEU A 127 -11.61 -3.03 -0.01
CA LEU A 127 -10.95 -2.96 1.30
C LEU A 127 -9.63 -3.73 1.27
N ALA A 128 -8.56 -3.13 1.79
CA ALA A 128 -7.24 -3.74 1.87
C ALA A 128 -7.29 -5.10 2.57
N TRP A 129 -6.52 -6.07 2.06
CA TRP A 129 -6.57 -7.46 2.53
C TRP A 129 -6.27 -7.59 4.02
N ASP A 130 -5.27 -6.88 4.53
CA ASP A 130 -4.89 -6.93 5.95
C ASP A 130 -6.03 -6.48 6.86
N LEU A 131 -6.78 -5.43 6.45
CA LEU A 131 -7.94 -4.93 7.18
C LEU A 131 -9.11 -5.92 7.13
N ARG A 132 -9.29 -6.59 5.99
CA ARG A 132 -10.31 -7.61 5.80
C ARG A 132 -10.09 -8.83 6.70
N GLN A 133 -8.85 -9.10 7.09
CA GLN A 133 -8.48 -10.20 7.99
C GLN A 133 -8.44 -9.79 9.47
N ASP A 134 -8.51 -8.50 9.80
CA ASP A 134 -8.52 -8.05 11.19
C ASP A 134 -9.86 -8.44 11.86
N PRO A 135 -9.83 -9.22 12.97
CA PRO A 135 -11.06 -9.68 13.63
C PRO A 135 -11.94 -8.56 14.19
N ARG A 136 -11.39 -7.36 14.31
CA ARG A 136 -12.13 -6.16 14.75
C ARG A 136 -12.91 -5.49 13.61
N VAL A 137 -12.68 -5.90 12.36
CA VAL A 137 -13.33 -5.31 11.19
C VAL A 137 -14.51 -6.15 10.75
N VAL A 138 -15.67 -5.53 10.68
CA VAL A 138 -16.87 -6.13 10.08
C VAL A 138 -17.07 -5.53 8.70
N VAL A 139 -16.83 -6.31 7.66
CA VAL A 139 -16.91 -5.86 6.27
C VAL A 139 -18.35 -5.92 5.78
N MET A 140 -18.92 -4.79 5.39
CA MET A 140 -20.28 -4.66 4.86
C MET A 140 -20.23 -4.02 3.47
N GLU A 141 -19.87 -4.82 2.48
CA GLU A 141 -19.81 -4.42 1.08
C GLU A 141 -21.20 -4.47 0.41
N ARG A 142 -21.33 -3.82 -0.75
CA ARG A 142 -22.59 -3.67 -1.49
C ARG A 142 -23.71 -3.09 -0.62
N THR A 143 -23.34 -2.31 0.37
CA THR A 143 -24.26 -1.73 1.35
C THR A 143 -24.37 -0.22 1.13
N ASN A 144 -25.58 0.23 0.80
CA ASN A 144 -25.87 1.65 0.74
C ASN A 144 -26.38 2.12 2.10
N VAL A 145 -25.62 2.97 2.77
CA VAL A 145 -25.94 3.49 4.11
C VAL A 145 -27.27 4.25 4.16
N ARG A 146 -27.77 4.78 3.03
CA ARG A 146 -29.09 5.41 2.95
C ARG A 146 -30.25 4.46 3.23
N HIS A 147 -30.02 3.16 3.06
CA HIS A 147 -31.02 2.11 3.29
C HIS A 147 -30.72 1.28 4.54
N LEU A 148 -29.66 1.65 5.27
CA LEU A 148 -29.31 0.98 6.51
C LEU A 148 -30.24 1.42 7.63
N GLN A 149 -30.94 0.46 8.25
CA GLN A 149 -31.85 0.75 9.37
C GLN A 149 -31.12 0.76 10.71
N SER A 150 -30.15 -0.13 10.89
CA SER A 150 -29.32 -0.23 12.09
C SER A 150 -28.05 -0.99 11.80
N LEU A 151 -27.03 -0.77 12.62
CA LEU A 151 -25.88 -1.68 12.70
C LEU A 151 -26.21 -2.83 13.66
N PRO A 152 -25.49 -3.98 13.57
CA PRO A 152 -25.73 -5.14 14.45
C PRO A 152 -25.51 -4.84 15.94
N GLU A 153 -24.73 -3.83 16.25
CA GLU A 153 -24.46 -3.35 17.62
C GLU A 153 -24.82 -1.87 17.73
N PRO A 154 -25.31 -1.43 18.89
CA PRO A 154 -25.62 -0.03 19.14
C PRO A 154 -24.35 0.85 19.24
#